data_e16e7e8eced9e08346d5d72a78de61af
#
_entry.id   e16e7e8eced9e08346d5d72a78de61af
#
_cell.length_a   1.000
_cell.length_b   1.000
_cell.length_c   1.000
_cell.angle_alpha   90.00
_cell.angle_beta   90.00
_cell.angle_gamma   90.00
#
_symmetry.space_group_name_H-M   'P 1'
#
loop_
_entity.id
_entity.type
_entity.pdbx_description
1 polymer ?
#
loop_
_entity_poly.entity_id
_entity_poly.type
_entity_poly.pdbx_seq_one_letter_code
_entity_poly.pdbx_strand_id
1 'polypeptide(L)'
;MNLREKYGEWGLILGATEGVGKAFCEKIAAGGMNVVMVGRREEKLNVLAGEIRETYGVETKVVRADFSQPGAAETVFAATEGLDMGFMSYVACLPSFGKIQDTPWEKHEAMINVNVVTFLKCFHHYMRIFAAQDRGAVIN
;
A
#
# COMPACT_ATOMS: atom_id res chain seq x y z
N MET A 1 -1.02 12.93 18.00
CA MET A 1 -0.22 13.54 16.91
C MET A 1 -1.07 13.53 15.67
N ASN A 2 -1.28 14.69 15.05
CA ASN A 2 -2.02 14.81 13.80
C ASN A 2 -1.09 14.45 12.63
N LEU A 3 -1.27 13.24 12.08
CA LEU A 3 -0.42 12.75 10.99
C LEU A 3 -0.70 13.51 9.68
N ARG A 4 -1.94 13.94 9.48
CA ARG A 4 -2.35 14.71 8.31
C ARG A 4 -1.62 16.06 8.22
N GLU A 5 -1.52 16.79 9.32
CA GLU A 5 -0.76 18.04 9.38
C GLU A 5 0.73 17.84 9.11
N LYS A 6 1.28 16.73 9.61
CA LYS A 6 2.72 16.46 9.50
C LYS A 6 3.14 15.93 8.13
N TYR A 7 2.34 15.06 7.53
CA TYR A 7 2.77 14.29 6.35
C TYR A 7 1.94 14.60 5.10
N GLY A 8 0.69 15.04 5.21
CA GLY A 8 -0.20 15.27 4.08
C GLY A 8 -1.54 14.58 4.22
N GLU A 9 -2.41 14.75 3.25
CA GLU A 9 -3.81 14.31 3.37
C GLU A 9 -3.98 12.79 3.27
N TRP A 10 -3.19 12.11 2.42
CA TRP A 10 -3.40 10.71 2.07
C TRP A 10 -2.21 9.82 2.46
N GLY A 11 -2.53 8.67 3.02
CA GLY A 11 -1.59 7.57 3.22
C GLY A 11 -1.93 6.36 2.35
N LEU A 12 -0.90 5.70 1.83
CA LEU A 12 -0.99 4.54 0.95
C LEU A 12 -0.53 3.29 1.70
N ILE A 13 -1.39 2.27 1.74
CA ILE A 13 -1.07 0.98 2.34
C ILE A 13 -1.14 -0.10 1.27
N LEU A 14 0.01 -0.64 0.90
CA LEU A 14 0.16 -1.73 -0.06
C LEU A 14 0.22 -3.07 0.68
N GLY A 15 -0.86 -3.86 0.56
CA GLY A 15 -1.09 -5.07 1.36
C GLY A 15 -2.04 -4.84 2.54
N ALA A 16 -3.12 -4.10 2.34
CA ALA A 16 -3.98 -3.55 3.39
C ALA A 16 -4.99 -4.55 3.99
N THR A 17 -5.23 -5.71 3.38
CA THR A 17 -6.40 -6.55 3.66
C THR A 17 -6.46 -7.17 5.06
N GLU A 18 -5.34 -7.40 5.70
CA GLU A 18 -5.28 -8.06 7.02
C GLU A 18 -3.94 -7.82 7.73
N GLY A 19 -3.84 -8.26 8.98
CA GLY A 19 -2.61 -8.21 9.77
C GLY A 19 -2.04 -6.81 9.91
N VAL A 20 -0.76 -6.67 9.63
CA VAL A 20 -0.01 -5.41 9.75
C VAL A 20 -0.58 -4.32 8.84
N GLY A 21 -1.01 -4.67 7.62
CA GLY A 21 -1.60 -3.70 6.69
C GLY A 21 -2.90 -3.10 7.20
N LYS A 22 -3.80 -3.92 7.76
CA LYS A 22 -5.03 -3.44 8.41
C LYS A 22 -4.69 -2.50 9.58
N ALA A 23 -3.73 -2.89 10.44
CA ALA A 23 -3.33 -2.07 11.58
C ALA A 23 -2.74 -0.71 11.16
N PHE A 24 -1.99 -0.66 10.05
CA PHE A 24 -1.54 0.62 9.48
C PHE A 24 -2.70 1.47 8.99
N CYS A 25 -3.68 0.90 8.28
CA CYS A 25 -4.87 1.65 7.84
C CYS A 25 -5.58 2.30 9.02
N GLU A 26 -5.84 1.55 10.09
CA GLU A 26 -6.47 2.06 11.30
C GLU A 26 -5.64 3.15 11.98
N LYS A 27 -4.32 2.96 12.06
CA LYS A 27 -3.42 3.89 12.74
C LYS A 27 -3.29 5.23 12.03
N ILE A 28 -3.16 5.23 10.69
CA ILE A 28 -3.07 6.48 9.94
C ILE A 28 -4.43 7.19 9.86
N ALA A 29 -5.54 6.45 9.78
CA ALA A 29 -6.89 7.00 9.86
C ALA A 29 -7.16 7.67 11.23
N ALA A 30 -6.75 7.01 12.32
CA ALA A 30 -6.80 7.60 13.66
C ALA A 30 -5.93 8.86 13.79
N GLY A 31 -4.91 9.01 12.98
CA GLY A 31 -4.08 10.21 12.85
C GLY A 31 -4.66 11.28 11.92
N GLY A 32 -5.88 11.09 11.41
CA GLY A 32 -6.62 12.05 10.58
C GLY A 32 -6.31 11.99 9.09
N MET A 33 -5.51 11.03 8.61
CA MET A 33 -5.23 10.86 7.19
C MET A 33 -6.31 10.05 6.49
N ASN A 34 -6.61 10.41 5.26
CA ASN A 34 -7.36 9.58 4.32
C ASN A 34 -6.51 8.37 3.90
N VAL A 35 -7.12 7.25 3.52
CA VAL A 35 -6.40 5.99 3.31
C VAL A 35 -6.65 5.42 1.92
N VAL A 36 -5.58 5.24 1.13
CA VAL A 36 -5.59 4.40 -0.07
C VAL A 36 -5.18 2.99 0.33
N MET A 37 -6.07 2.04 0.12
CA MET A 37 -5.90 0.64 0.48
C MET A 37 -5.71 -0.21 -0.77
N VAL A 38 -4.59 -0.89 -0.87
CA VAL A 38 -4.25 -1.70 -2.04
C VAL A 38 -4.09 -3.17 -1.68
N GLY A 39 -4.67 -4.05 -2.50
CA GLY A 39 -4.55 -5.49 -2.35
C GLY A 39 -5.33 -6.26 -3.41
N ARG A 40 -5.26 -7.59 -3.35
CA ARG A 40 -5.89 -8.48 -4.34
C ARG A 40 -7.38 -8.73 -4.07
N ARG A 41 -7.79 -8.70 -2.79
CA ARG A 41 -9.13 -9.08 -2.33
C ARG A 41 -10.00 -7.84 -2.15
N GLU A 42 -10.59 -7.40 -3.24
CA GLU A 42 -11.36 -6.15 -3.29
C GLU A 42 -12.54 -6.12 -2.30
N GLU A 43 -13.25 -7.24 -2.15
CA GLU A 43 -14.37 -7.35 -1.19
C GLU A 43 -13.91 -7.08 0.25
N LYS A 44 -12.78 -7.67 0.67
CA LYS A 44 -12.21 -7.43 2.01
C LYS A 44 -11.75 -5.99 2.18
N LEU A 45 -11.17 -5.40 1.14
CA LEU A 45 -10.77 -3.99 1.16
C LEU A 45 -11.99 -3.07 1.30
N ASN A 46 -13.08 -3.35 0.61
CA ASN A 46 -14.31 -2.56 0.68
C ASN A 46 -14.95 -2.63 2.08
N VAL A 47 -14.96 -3.80 2.72
CA VAL A 47 -15.42 -3.94 4.11
C VAL A 47 -14.56 -3.10 5.05
N LEU A 48 -13.24 -3.25 4.97
CA LEU A 48 -12.30 -2.46 5.79
C LEU A 48 -12.44 -0.96 5.55
N ALA A 49 -12.62 -0.56 4.30
CA ALA A 49 -12.82 0.84 3.94
C ALA A 49 -14.09 1.42 4.58
N GLY A 50 -15.18 0.64 4.65
CA GLY A 50 -16.40 1.00 5.37
C GLY A 50 -16.15 1.19 6.86
N GLU A 51 -15.55 0.21 7.51
CA GLU A 51 -15.20 0.25 8.94
C GLU A 51 -14.36 1.49 9.28
N ILE A 52 -13.38 1.82 8.45
CA ILE A 52 -12.48 2.98 8.65
C ILE A 52 -13.23 4.30 8.49
N ARG A 53 -14.08 4.43 7.47
CA ARG A 53 -14.89 5.66 7.29
C ARG A 53 -15.83 5.88 8.47
N GLU A 54 -16.52 4.84 8.92
CA GLU A 54 -17.47 4.91 10.04
C GLU A 54 -16.76 5.23 11.37
N THR A 55 -15.59 4.65 11.59
CA THR A 55 -14.89 4.80 12.89
C THR A 55 -14.12 6.11 13.00
N TYR A 56 -13.48 6.55 11.92
CA TYR A 56 -12.52 7.67 11.97
C TYR A 56 -12.98 8.91 11.20
N GLY A 57 -14.04 8.83 10.40
CA GLY A 57 -14.55 9.98 9.64
C GLY A 57 -13.63 10.47 8.52
N VAL A 58 -12.71 9.63 8.04
CA VAL A 58 -11.78 9.95 6.95
C VAL A 58 -12.26 9.36 5.62
N GLU A 59 -11.72 9.86 4.51
CA GLU A 59 -11.97 9.29 3.21
C GLU A 59 -11.13 8.03 2.98
N THR A 60 -11.64 7.11 2.15
CA THR A 60 -10.94 5.90 1.78
C THR A 60 -11.04 5.63 0.29
N LYS A 61 -9.98 5.10 -0.29
CA LYS A 61 -9.94 4.66 -1.69
C LYS A 61 -9.43 3.23 -1.75
N VAL A 62 -10.18 2.35 -2.40
CA VAL A 62 -9.80 0.95 -2.61
C VAL A 62 -9.22 0.81 -4.01
N VAL A 63 -8.08 0.14 -4.10
CA VAL A 63 -7.39 -0.16 -5.35
C VAL A 63 -7.09 -1.66 -5.40
N ARG A 64 -7.70 -2.36 -6.36
CA ARG A 64 -7.35 -3.76 -6.59
C ARG A 64 -6.07 -3.85 -7.41
N ALA A 65 -5.05 -4.50 -6.88
CA ALA A 65 -3.81 -4.81 -7.59
C ALA A 65 -3.20 -6.12 -7.09
N ASP A 66 -2.65 -6.90 -8.02
CA ASP A 66 -1.85 -8.09 -7.73
C ASP A 66 -0.38 -7.77 -7.99
N PHE A 67 0.40 -7.62 -6.94
CA PHE A 67 1.80 -7.20 -7.02
C PHE A 67 2.73 -8.24 -7.65
N SER A 68 2.26 -9.46 -7.91
CA SER A 68 3.00 -10.46 -8.68
C SER A 68 2.91 -10.22 -10.18
N GLN A 69 1.96 -9.39 -10.63
CA GLN A 69 1.67 -9.15 -12.04
C GLN A 69 2.36 -7.88 -12.57
N PRO A 70 2.76 -7.86 -13.85
CA PRO A 70 3.21 -6.65 -14.52
C PRO A 70 2.13 -5.55 -14.45
N GLY A 71 2.54 -4.29 -14.31
CA GLY A 71 1.63 -3.15 -14.29
C GLY A 71 0.94 -2.88 -12.95
N ALA A 72 1.16 -3.70 -11.93
CA ALA A 72 0.55 -3.49 -10.61
C ALA A 72 0.94 -2.15 -9.97
N ALA A 73 2.20 -1.77 -10.04
CA ALA A 73 2.68 -0.48 -9.53
C ALA A 73 2.05 0.69 -10.30
N GLU A 74 1.99 0.61 -11.62
CA GLU A 74 1.42 1.62 -12.50
C GLU A 74 -0.09 1.82 -12.25
N THR A 75 -0.82 0.75 -11.93
CA THR A 75 -2.22 0.82 -11.47
C THR A 75 -2.35 1.64 -10.20
N VAL A 76 -1.45 1.46 -9.24
CA VAL A 76 -1.43 2.24 -8.00
C VAL A 76 -1.10 3.70 -8.27
N PHE A 77 -0.12 3.98 -9.14
CA PHE A 77 0.26 5.36 -9.48
C PHE A 77 -0.91 6.13 -10.12
N ALA A 78 -1.58 5.52 -11.10
CA ALA A 78 -2.75 6.12 -11.72
C ALA A 78 -3.89 6.38 -10.72
N ALA A 79 -4.10 5.48 -9.78
CA ALA A 79 -5.13 5.62 -8.76
C ALA A 79 -4.84 6.71 -7.72
N THR A 80 -3.57 7.09 -7.53
CA THR A 80 -3.14 8.12 -6.57
C THR A 80 -2.75 9.44 -7.21
N GLU A 81 -2.84 9.54 -8.53
CA GLU A 81 -2.56 10.77 -9.26
C GLU A 81 -3.44 11.93 -8.75
N GLY A 82 -2.82 13.08 -8.48
CA GLY A 82 -3.51 14.28 -7.98
C GLY A 82 -3.87 14.26 -6.50
N LEU A 83 -3.63 13.15 -5.78
CA LEU A 83 -3.81 13.11 -4.33
C LEU A 83 -2.57 13.68 -3.61
N ASP A 84 -2.82 14.41 -2.51
CA ASP A 84 -1.75 14.88 -1.62
C ASP A 84 -1.20 13.74 -0.77
N MET A 85 -0.34 12.92 -1.40
CA MET A 85 0.26 11.75 -0.76
C MET A 85 1.38 12.15 0.20
N GLY A 86 1.32 11.65 1.44
CA GLY A 86 2.31 11.97 2.46
C GLY A 86 2.84 10.78 3.26
N PHE A 87 2.26 9.60 3.07
CA PHE A 87 2.68 8.38 3.75
C PHE A 87 2.57 7.18 2.82
N MET A 88 3.54 6.28 2.88
CA MET A 88 3.48 4.98 2.22
C MET A 88 3.97 3.87 3.15
N SER A 89 3.21 2.77 3.24
CA SER A 89 3.70 1.53 3.81
C SER A 89 3.52 0.38 2.83
N TYR A 90 4.59 -0.38 2.60
CA TYR A 90 4.57 -1.58 1.77
C TYR A 90 4.71 -2.79 2.67
N VAL A 91 3.59 -3.45 2.97
CA VAL A 91 3.53 -4.63 3.84
C VAL A 91 3.17 -5.91 3.08
N ALA A 92 2.95 -5.80 1.78
CA ALA A 92 2.73 -6.97 0.94
C ALA A 92 3.99 -7.84 0.90
N CYS A 93 3.82 -9.13 1.17
CA CYS A 93 4.88 -10.10 1.13
C CYS A 93 4.37 -11.41 0.54
N LEU A 94 5.16 -12.02 -0.31
CA LEU A 94 4.91 -13.36 -0.83
C LEU A 94 6.09 -14.26 -0.45
N PRO A 95 5.97 -15.06 0.62
CA PRO A 95 7.01 -16.01 0.99
C PRO A 95 7.01 -17.21 0.05
N SER A 96 8.17 -17.82 -0.14
CA SER A 96 8.31 -19.11 -0.79
C SER A 96 8.81 -20.14 0.21
N PHE A 97 8.07 -21.23 0.34
CA PHE A 97 8.41 -22.34 1.24
C PHE A 97 8.68 -23.59 0.44
N GLY A 98 9.61 -24.40 0.92
CA GLY A 98 10.00 -25.67 0.32
C GLY A 98 11.43 -25.67 -0.22
N LYS A 99 11.81 -26.77 -0.85
CA LYS A 99 13.14 -26.89 -1.46
C LYS A 99 13.17 -26.13 -2.79
N ILE A 100 14.22 -25.42 -3.05
CA ILE A 100 14.36 -24.57 -4.23
C ILE A 100 14.21 -25.38 -5.54
N GLN A 101 14.80 -26.58 -5.59
CA GLN A 101 14.76 -27.44 -6.78
C GLN A 101 13.35 -28.02 -7.06
N ASP A 102 12.48 -28.06 -6.07
CA ASP A 102 11.11 -28.61 -6.17
C ASP A 102 10.05 -27.51 -6.38
N THR A 103 10.46 -26.25 -6.35
CA THR A 103 9.56 -25.10 -6.51
C THR A 103 9.54 -24.65 -7.96
N PRO A 104 8.35 -24.57 -8.62
CA PRO A 104 8.24 -24.05 -9.97
C PRO A 104 8.80 -22.62 -10.10
N TRP A 105 9.45 -22.32 -11.23
CA TRP A 105 10.07 -21.03 -11.47
C TRP A 105 9.09 -19.86 -11.31
N GLU A 106 7.85 -20.01 -11.75
CA GLU A 106 6.80 -19.00 -11.68
C GLU A 106 6.52 -18.53 -10.25
N LYS A 107 6.70 -19.42 -9.26
CA LYS A 107 6.58 -19.03 -7.84
C LYS A 107 7.74 -18.16 -7.38
N HIS A 108 8.96 -18.45 -7.85
CA HIS A 108 10.11 -17.59 -7.56
C HIS A 108 9.98 -16.24 -8.22
N GLU A 109 9.54 -16.20 -9.47
CA GLU A 109 9.29 -14.95 -10.19
C GLU A 109 8.21 -14.09 -9.52
N ALA A 110 7.09 -14.70 -9.13
CA ALA A 110 6.04 -14.02 -8.37
C ALA A 110 6.56 -13.44 -7.05
N MET A 111 7.39 -14.19 -6.32
CA MET A 111 8.02 -13.74 -5.08
C MET A 111 8.93 -12.53 -5.32
N ILE A 112 9.76 -12.56 -6.36
CA ILE A 112 10.64 -11.44 -6.73
C ILE A 112 9.79 -10.23 -7.11
N ASN A 113 8.74 -10.42 -7.89
CA ASN A 113 7.86 -9.33 -8.31
C ASN A 113 7.18 -8.65 -7.12
N VAL A 114 6.62 -9.42 -6.18
CA VAL A 114 5.98 -8.86 -4.98
C VAL A 114 7.00 -8.20 -4.05
N ASN A 115 8.06 -8.93 -3.69
CA ASN A 115 8.93 -8.51 -2.59
C ASN A 115 10.02 -7.52 -3.02
N VAL A 116 10.34 -7.42 -4.31
CA VAL A 116 11.43 -6.57 -4.81
C VAL A 116 10.96 -5.61 -5.89
N VAL A 117 10.45 -6.12 -7.02
CA VAL A 117 10.21 -5.27 -8.20
C VAL A 117 9.10 -4.25 -7.94
N THR A 118 7.92 -4.71 -7.52
CA THR A 118 6.78 -3.81 -7.26
C THR A 118 7.06 -2.89 -6.07
N PHE A 119 7.68 -3.42 -5.01
CA PHE A 119 8.13 -2.60 -3.89
C PHE A 119 9.05 -1.45 -4.35
N LEU A 120 10.10 -1.78 -5.09
CA LEU A 120 11.10 -0.77 -5.51
C LEU A 120 10.50 0.27 -6.46
N LYS A 121 9.60 -0.15 -7.37
CA LYS A 121 8.85 0.79 -8.22
C LYS A 121 8.03 1.78 -7.39
N CYS A 122 7.26 1.28 -6.41
CA CYS A 122 6.46 2.13 -5.53
C CYS A 122 7.35 3.03 -4.67
N PHE A 123 8.40 2.48 -4.07
CA PHE A 123 9.34 3.25 -3.26
C PHE A 123 9.98 4.38 -4.05
N HIS A 124 10.50 4.09 -5.26
CA HIS A 124 11.09 5.09 -6.13
C HIS A 124 10.10 6.20 -6.52
N HIS A 125 8.87 5.82 -6.89
CA HIS A 125 7.84 6.77 -7.31
C HIS A 125 7.45 7.73 -6.17
N TYR A 126 7.09 7.19 -4.99
CA TYR A 126 6.62 8.02 -3.88
C TYR A 126 7.74 8.78 -3.19
N MET A 127 8.96 8.24 -3.13
CA MET A 127 10.11 9.00 -2.63
C MET A 127 10.42 10.24 -3.45
N ARG A 128 10.22 10.20 -4.77
CA ARG A 128 10.35 11.41 -5.62
C ARG A 128 9.29 12.46 -5.28
N ILE A 129 8.05 12.04 -5.04
CA ILE A 129 6.97 12.93 -4.63
C ILE A 129 7.30 13.55 -3.26
N PHE A 130 7.67 12.73 -2.28
CA PHE A 130 7.96 13.18 -0.93
C PHE A 130 9.18 14.11 -0.87
N ALA A 131 10.22 13.82 -1.63
CA ALA A 131 11.39 14.70 -1.74
C ALA A 131 11.04 16.05 -2.38
N ALA A 132 10.22 16.05 -3.43
CA ALA A 132 9.81 17.29 -4.09
C ALA A 132 8.96 18.23 -3.21
N GLN A 133 8.17 17.67 -2.31
CA GLN A 133 7.33 18.44 -1.38
C GLN A 133 7.96 18.65 0.00
N ASP A 134 9.20 18.20 0.20
CA ASP A 134 9.96 18.26 1.47
C ASP A 134 9.17 17.71 2.68
N ARG A 135 8.34 16.70 2.46
CA ARG A 135 7.59 16.00 3.50
C ARG A 135 7.14 14.63 3.04
N GLY A 136 6.97 13.73 3.98
CA GLY A 136 6.47 12.38 3.75
C GLY A 136 7.16 11.38 4.65
N ALA A 137 6.61 10.17 4.69
CA ALA A 137 7.19 9.04 5.42
C ALA A 137 6.97 7.74 4.66
N VAL A 138 7.96 6.86 4.73
CA VAL A 138 7.89 5.49 4.21
C VAL A 138 8.21 4.51 5.33
N ILE A 139 7.39 3.46 5.45
CA ILE A 139 7.64 2.31 6.31
C ILE A 139 7.54 1.05 5.48
N ASN A 140 8.57 0.22 5.59
CA ASN A 140 8.66 -1.10 4.95
C ASN A 140 9.12 -2.16 5.96
#